data_30da445a38fd78c74bec04790128ccf8
#
_entry.id   30da445a38fd78c74bec04790128ccf8
#
_cell.length_a   1.000
_cell.length_b   1.000
_cell.length_c   1.000
_cell.angle_alpha   90.00
_cell.angle_beta   90.00
_cell.angle_gamma   90.00
#
_symmetry.space_group_name_H-M   'P 1'
#
loop_
_entity.id
_entity.type
_entity.pdbx_description
1 polymer ?
#
loop_
_entity_poly.entity_id
_entity_poly.type
_entity_poly.pdbx_seq_one_letter_code
_entity_poly.pdbx_strand_id
1 'polypeptide(L)'
;MNARLRTSEVILQDLPEADLGGAAAPRAEMGARLDCFPTAVWRFIVPGHEALNQTLLQLADDERSRDSAGIGRRSSFLGWHSNDKLHRRPEMQDFLAILHDNIAEVGRAYRIDTKQVGLELATCWIIVNGKFASGALHCHPNAFLSGVYYISATENCGDIFFQDPRHAALMGACPVTEHAPWTVRQISYRPAPGGMLIFPSWLSHGVEPNLSDAPRVSLSFNFRLKWKSTA
;
A
#
# COMPACT_ATOMS: atom_id res chain seq x y z
N MET A 1 -19.01 -32.21 -11.71
CA MET A 1 -17.81 -32.70 -10.99
C MET A 1 -17.42 -31.61 -10.00
N ASN A 2 -17.77 -31.82 -8.71
CA ASN A 2 -17.66 -30.80 -7.64
C ASN A 2 -16.19 -30.52 -7.34
N ALA A 3 -15.69 -29.36 -7.78
CA ALA A 3 -14.47 -28.79 -7.23
C ALA A 3 -14.78 -28.41 -5.77
N ARG A 4 -14.37 -29.26 -4.83
CA ARG A 4 -14.34 -28.91 -3.41
C ARG A 4 -13.47 -27.64 -3.29
N LEU A 5 -14.07 -26.54 -2.88
CA LEU A 5 -13.36 -25.41 -2.32
C LEU A 5 -12.47 -25.99 -1.21
N ARG A 6 -11.16 -26.02 -1.45
CA ARG A 6 -10.20 -26.35 -0.39
C ARG A 6 -10.37 -25.28 0.66
N THR A 7 -10.74 -25.69 1.87
CA THR A 7 -10.82 -24.83 3.03
C THR A 7 -9.47 -24.11 3.19
N SER A 8 -9.52 -22.83 3.48
CA SER A 8 -8.35 -21.99 3.70
C SER A 8 -7.63 -22.28 5.04
N GLU A 9 -7.70 -23.49 5.51
CA GLU A 9 -7.00 -23.94 6.72
C GLU A 9 -5.58 -24.37 6.38
N VAL A 10 -4.60 -23.70 6.97
CA VAL A 10 -3.21 -24.12 6.99
C VAL A 10 -2.97 -24.83 8.32
N ILE A 11 -2.58 -26.11 8.26
CA ILE A 11 -2.20 -26.86 9.45
C ILE A 11 -0.79 -26.42 9.81
N LEU A 12 -0.61 -25.85 11.01
CA LEU A 12 0.68 -25.28 11.46
C LEU A 12 1.84 -26.29 11.45
N GLN A 13 1.54 -27.57 11.52
CA GLN A 13 2.53 -28.67 11.44
C GLN A 13 3.19 -28.80 10.07
N ASP A 14 2.58 -28.28 9.02
CA ASP A 14 3.08 -28.33 7.64
C ASP A 14 3.92 -27.11 7.26
N LEU A 15 4.15 -26.18 8.20
CA LEU A 15 4.99 -25.02 7.97
C LEU A 15 6.47 -25.41 8.18
N PRO A 16 7.40 -24.96 7.33
CA PRO A 16 8.81 -25.22 7.52
C PRO A 16 9.29 -24.61 8.83
N GLU A 17 10.09 -25.38 9.60
CA GLU A 17 10.74 -24.89 10.81
C GLU A 17 11.59 -23.66 10.48
N ALA A 18 11.44 -22.59 11.26
CA ALA A 18 12.30 -21.42 11.15
C ALA A 18 13.69 -21.79 11.65
N ASP A 19 14.71 -21.66 10.80
CA ASP A 19 16.11 -21.84 11.17
C ASP A 19 16.52 -20.77 12.21
N LEU A 20 16.56 -21.17 13.47
CA LEU A 20 17.01 -20.36 14.62
C LEU A 20 18.51 -20.58 14.86
N GLY A 21 19.37 -20.34 13.87
CA GLY A 21 20.82 -20.51 13.97
C GLY A 21 21.42 -19.91 15.24
N GLY A 22 22.14 -20.75 16.01
CA GLY A 22 23.01 -20.35 17.11
C GLY A 22 23.03 -21.33 18.28
N ALA A 23 24.14 -22.06 18.47
CA ALA A 23 24.35 -22.98 19.58
C ALA A 23 24.44 -22.24 20.91
N ALA A 24 23.49 -22.47 21.83
CA ALA A 24 23.55 -22.11 23.22
C ALA A 24 23.12 -23.31 24.08
N ALA A 25 23.67 -23.39 25.32
CA ALA A 25 23.48 -24.46 26.31
C ALA A 25 22.02 -24.95 26.46
N PRO A 26 21.78 -26.19 26.95
CA PRO A 26 20.46 -26.79 27.01
C PRO A 26 19.56 -25.99 27.94
N ARG A 27 18.79 -25.09 27.36
CA ARG A 27 17.61 -24.49 27.94
C ARG A 27 16.44 -25.41 27.58
N ALA A 28 15.47 -25.54 28.53
CA ALA A 28 14.19 -26.16 28.24
C ALA A 28 13.74 -25.77 26.78
N GLU A 29 13.33 -26.76 26.01
CA GLU A 29 12.92 -26.58 24.59
C GLU A 29 12.16 -25.28 24.44
N MET A 30 12.79 -24.30 23.81
CA MET A 30 12.12 -23.03 23.52
C MET A 30 11.16 -23.32 22.37
N GLY A 31 9.86 -23.18 22.62
CA GLY A 31 8.85 -23.29 21.59
C GLY A 31 9.17 -22.36 20.41
N ALA A 32 8.92 -22.80 19.20
CA ALA A 32 9.07 -21.99 18.01
C ALA A 32 8.00 -20.88 17.98
N ARG A 33 8.41 -19.63 17.66
CA ARG A 33 7.46 -18.55 17.37
C ARG A 33 6.94 -18.75 15.95
N LEU A 34 5.62 -18.76 15.81
CA LEU A 34 4.94 -18.80 14.53
C LEU A 34 4.26 -17.45 14.28
N ASP A 35 4.61 -16.80 13.17
CA ASP A 35 4.00 -15.54 12.75
C ASP A 35 2.73 -15.84 11.92
N CYS A 36 1.58 -15.88 12.58
CA CYS A 36 0.29 -16.18 11.98
C CYS A 36 -0.36 -14.90 11.43
N PHE A 37 -0.93 -14.99 10.22
CA PHE A 37 -1.67 -13.90 9.57
C PHE A 37 -0.85 -12.62 9.37
N PRO A 38 0.35 -12.69 8.79
CA PRO A 38 1.14 -11.49 8.53
C PRO A 38 0.41 -10.58 7.53
N THR A 39 0.48 -9.27 7.77
CA THR A 39 -0.01 -8.25 6.84
C THR A 39 1.17 -7.72 6.04
N ALA A 40 1.18 -7.97 4.75
CA ALA A 40 2.27 -7.54 3.88
C ALA A 40 2.02 -6.14 3.30
N VAL A 41 3.05 -5.30 3.35
CA VAL A 41 3.15 -4.02 2.61
C VAL A 41 4.43 -4.10 1.78
N TRP A 42 4.30 -3.97 0.47
CA TRP A 42 5.43 -3.97 -0.45
C TRP A 42 5.95 -2.55 -0.64
N ARG A 43 7.25 -2.40 -0.59
CA ARG A 43 7.94 -1.13 -0.85
C ARG A 43 8.85 -1.29 -2.05
N PHE A 44 8.67 -0.42 -3.04
CA PHE A 44 9.52 -0.31 -4.22
C PHE A 44 10.17 1.07 -4.28
N ILE A 45 11.31 1.16 -4.91
CA ILE A 45 11.98 2.40 -5.29
C ILE A 45 12.17 2.35 -6.80
N VAL A 46 11.66 3.32 -7.51
CA VAL A 46 11.79 3.45 -8.97
C VAL A 46 13.14 4.10 -9.28
N PRO A 47 14.09 3.38 -9.89
CA PRO A 47 15.38 3.97 -10.25
C PRO A 47 15.20 5.01 -11.36
N GLY A 48 15.98 6.10 -11.32
CA GLY A 48 15.94 7.14 -12.35
C GLY A 48 14.57 7.81 -12.50
N HIS A 49 13.86 7.96 -11.39
CA HIS A 49 12.48 8.46 -11.32
C HIS A 49 12.35 9.97 -11.68
N GLU A 50 13.44 10.69 -11.81
CA GLU A 50 13.43 12.15 -11.94
C GLU A 50 12.66 12.61 -13.18
N ALA A 51 12.93 12.00 -14.36
CA ALA A 51 12.24 12.35 -15.61
C ALA A 51 10.76 11.96 -15.55
N LEU A 52 10.44 10.78 -15.02
CA LEU A 52 9.05 10.35 -14.79
C LEU A 52 8.32 11.34 -13.87
N ASN A 53 8.97 11.74 -12.75
CA ASN A 53 8.37 12.66 -11.81
C ASN A 53 8.11 14.03 -12.42
N GLN A 54 9.00 14.54 -13.30
CA GLN A 54 8.76 15.79 -14.02
C GLN A 54 7.51 15.69 -14.91
N THR A 55 7.35 14.60 -15.66
CA THR A 55 6.16 14.37 -16.50
C THR A 55 4.88 14.31 -15.64
N LEU A 56 4.93 13.61 -14.52
CA LEU A 56 3.78 13.48 -13.62
C LEU A 56 3.45 14.77 -12.86
N LEU A 57 4.45 15.60 -12.53
CA LEU A 57 4.22 16.93 -11.96
C LEU A 57 3.54 17.86 -12.97
N GLN A 58 3.99 17.86 -14.22
CA GLN A 58 3.35 18.64 -15.28
C GLN A 58 1.89 18.19 -15.49
N LEU A 59 1.64 16.85 -15.49
CA LEU A 59 0.28 16.32 -15.55
C LEU A 59 -0.59 16.80 -14.38
N ALA A 60 -0.02 16.84 -13.16
CA ALA A 60 -0.72 17.33 -11.97
C ALA A 60 -1.12 18.80 -12.12
N ASP A 61 -0.21 19.64 -12.63
CA ASP A 61 -0.44 21.06 -12.84
C ASP A 61 -1.49 21.29 -13.96
N ASP A 62 -1.44 20.52 -15.04
CA ASP A 62 -2.40 20.57 -16.13
C ASP A 62 -3.80 20.17 -15.68
N GLU A 63 -3.94 19.06 -14.93
CA GLU A 63 -5.23 18.63 -14.38
C GLU A 63 -5.80 19.66 -13.40
N ARG A 64 -4.93 20.24 -12.56
CA ARG A 64 -5.32 21.26 -11.59
C ARG A 64 -5.72 22.58 -12.23
N SER A 65 -5.11 22.92 -13.35
CA SER A 65 -5.47 24.10 -14.13
C SER A 65 -6.83 23.94 -14.84
N ARG A 66 -7.20 22.70 -15.22
CA ARG A 66 -8.50 22.38 -15.81
C ARG A 66 -9.62 22.29 -14.75
N ASP A 67 -9.29 21.79 -13.58
CA ASP A 67 -10.22 21.63 -12.45
C ASP A 67 -9.54 22.01 -11.14
N SER A 68 -9.56 23.29 -10.82
CA SER A 68 -8.92 23.83 -9.60
C SER A 68 -9.61 23.38 -8.31
N ALA A 69 -10.89 23.01 -8.37
CA ALA A 69 -11.64 22.51 -7.21
C ALA A 69 -11.29 21.05 -6.91
N GLY A 70 -11.05 20.26 -7.95
CA GLY A 70 -10.78 18.84 -7.83
C GLY A 70 -11.98 18.04 -7.33
N ILE A 71 -11.77 16.74 -7.12
CA ILE A 71 -12.81 15.85 -6.58
C ILE A 71 -12.74 15.85 -5.05
N GLY A 72 -13.83 16.25 -4.39
CA GLY A 72 -13.97 16.15 -2.94
C GLY A 72 -13.93 14.69 -2.47
N ARG A 73 -13.03 14.37 -1.54
CA ARG A 73 -12.91 13.05 -0.92
C ARG A 73 -13.10 13.17 0.59
N ARG A 74 -13.90 12.27 1.17
CA ARG A 74 -14.16 12.26 2.62
C ARG A 74 -12.91 11.96 3.45
N SER A 75 -11.94 11.22 2.89
CA SER A 75 -10.68 10.90 3.55
C SER A 75 -9.62 12.00 3.41
N SER A 76 -9.84 13.06 2.63
CA SER A 76 -8.85 14.12 2.41
C SER A 76 -9.29 15.41 3.08
N PHE A 77 -8.37 16.02 3.84
CA PHE A 77 -8.51 17.36 4.41
C PHE A 77 -7.54 18.31 3.72
N LEU A 78 -8.04 19.40 3.15
CA LEU A 78 -7.25 20.46 2.49
C LEU A 78 -6.41 20.00 1.28
N GLY A 79 -6.56 18.76 0.85
CA GLY A 79 -5.86 18.23 -0.31
C GLY A 79 -6.67 18.40 -1.61
N TRP A 80 -5.99 18.66 -2.71
CA TRP A 80 -6.58 18.61 -4.03
C TRP A 80 -6.46 17.20 -4.62
N HIS A 81 -7.51 16.70 -5.27
CA HIS A 81 -7.55 15.40 -5.95
C HIS A 81 -7.97 15.57 -7.40
N SER A 82 -7.23 14.96 -8.31
CA SER A 82 -7.66 14.81 -9.70
C SER A 82 -8.85 13.84 -9.83
N ASN A 83 -9.40 13.72 -11.05
CA ASN A 83 -10.27 12.58 -11.37
C ASN A 83 -9.54 11.25 -11.19
N ASP A 84 -10.30 10.16 -11.06
CA ASP A 84 -9.78 8.82 -10.72
C ASP A 84 -9.49 7.94 -11.97
N LYS A 85 -9.40 8.54 -13.13
CA LYS A 85 -9.16 7.84 -14.43
C LYS A 85 -7.87 8.28 -15.10
N LEU A 86 -6.90 8.81 -14.37
CA LEU A 86 -5.65 9.29 -14.95
C LEU A 86 -4.87 8.20 -15.69
N HIS A 87 -5.05 6.92 -15.32
CA HIS A 87 -4.45 5.80 -16.05
C HIS A 87 -4.84 5.71 -17.53
N ARG A 88 -5.79 6.53 -18.01
CA ARG A 88 -6.17 6.65 -19.43
C ARG A 88 -5.41 7.74 -20.17
N ARG A 89 -4.62 8.53 -19.46
CA ARG A 89 -3.85 9.62 -20.03
C ARG A 89 -2.57 9.07 -20.69
N PRO A 90 -2.19 9.57 -21.88
CA PRO A 90 -0.95 9.16 -22.55
C PRO A 90 0.30 9.37 -21.70
N GLU A 91 0.33 10.42 -20.90
CA GLU A 91 1.45 10.80 -20.02
C GLU A 91 1.72 9.78 -18.91
N MET A 92 0.78 8.84 -18.71
CA MET A 92 0.89 7.79 -17.70
C MET A 92 1.59 6.52 -18.17
N GLN A 93 1.94 6.40 -19.47
CA GLN A 93 2.43 5.15 -20.04
C GLN A 93 3.65 4.59 -19.33
N ASP A 94 4.66 5.41 -19.06
CA ASP A 94 5.90 4.97 -18.38
C ASP A 94 5.63 4.54 -16.94
N PHE A 95 4.80 5.31 -16.23
CA PHE A 95 4.37 4.92 -14.88
C PHE A 95 3.61 3.59 -14.88
N LEU A 96 2.70 3.40 -15.83
CA LEU A 96 1.88 2.18 -15.92
C LEU A 96 2.72 0.94 -16.24
N ALA A 97 3.78 1.07 -17.05
CA ALA A 97 4.72 -0.02 -17.30
C ALA A 97 5.41 -0.47 -16.01
N ILE A 98 5.96 0.49 -15.24
CA ILE A 98 6.60 0.21 -13.95
C ILE A 98 5.59 -0.38 -12.95
N LEU A 99 4.39 0.19 -12.89
CA LEU A 99 3.34 -0.28 -11.99
C LEU A 99 2.92 -1.72 -12.33
N HIS A 100 2.84 -2.07 -13.62
CA HIS A 100 2.50 -3.41 -14.07
C HIS A 100 3.52 -4.45 -13.58
N ASP A 101 4.82 -4.15 -13.67
CA ASP A 101 5.88 -5.05 -13.23
C ASP A 101 5.84 -5.27 -11.70
N ASN A 102 5.67 -4.18 -10.94
CA ASN A 102 5.55 -4.24 -9.48
C ASN A 102 4.28 -5.01 -9.03
N ILE A 103 3.16 -4.79 -9.68
CA ILE A 103 1.91 -5.54 -9.40
C ILE A 103 2.05 -7.02 -9.76
N ALA A 104 2.77 -7.35 -10.82
CA ALA A 104 3.03 -8.74 -11.18
C ALA A 104 3.88 -9.45 -10.11
N GLU A 105 4.86 -8.75 -9.51
CA GLU A 105 5.65 -9.28 -8.39
C GLU A 105 4.76 -9.53 -7.17
N VAL A 106 3.94 -8.56 -6.79
CA VAL A 106 2.97 -8.72 -5.68
C VAL A 106 2.01 -9.88 -5.95
N GLY A 107 1.51 -10.00 -7.19
CA GLY A 107 0.63 -11.10 -7.59
C GLY A 107 1.29 -12.48 -7.45
N ARG A 108 2.58 -12.59 -7.78
CA ARG A 108 3.38 -13.82 -7.56
C ARG A 108 3.51 -14.14 -6.06
N ALA A 109 3.79 -13.13 -5.23
CA ALA A 109 3.90 -13.30 -3.79
C ALA A 109 2.57 -13.80 -3.16
N TYR A 110 1.43 -13.30 -3.65
CA TYR A 110 0.10 -13.79 -3.28
C TYR A 110 -0.24 -15.16 -3.86
N ARG A 111 0.57 -15.69 -4.79
CA ARG A 111 0.27 -16.91 -5.54
C ARG A 111 -1.10 -16.86 -6.22
N ILE A 112 -1.43 -15.69 -6.81
CA ILE A 112 -2.73 -15.50 -7.49
C ILE A 112 -2.84 -16.50 -8.64
N ASP A 113 -3.97 -17.23 -8.68
CA ASP A 113 -4.26 -18.10 -9.81
C ASP A 113 -4.67 -17.26 -11.03
N THR A 114 -3.68 -16.94 -11.85
CA THR A 114 -3.86 -16.12 -13.06
C THR A 114 -4.71 -16.79 -14.14
N LYS A 115 -5.03 -18.10 -14.01
CA LYS A 115 -5.99 -18.76 -14.89
C LYS A 115 -7.42 -18.36 -14.56
N GLN A 116 -7.73 -18.11 -13.30
CA GLN A 116 -9.06 -17.75 -12.82
C GLN A 116 -9.29 -16.24 -12.75
N VAL A 117 -8.28 -15.47 -12.31
CA VAL A 117 -8.43 -14.03 -12.10
C VAL A 117 -7.24 -13.25 -12.68
N GLY A 118 -7.50 -11.99 -13.01
CA GLY A 118 -6.49 -10.98 -13.31
C GLY A 118 -6.57 -9.82 -12.30
N LEU A 119 -5.49 -9.06 -12.21
CA LEU A 119 -5.48 -7.77 -11.51
C LEU A 119 -5.74 -6.66 -12.51
N GLU A 120 -6.80 -5.91 -12.33
CA GLU A 120 -7.20 -4.79 -13.19
C GLU A 120 -7.07 -3.48 -12.43
N LEU A 121 -6.36 -2.51 -13.01
CA LEU A 121 -6.28 -1.15 -12.47
C LEU A 121 -7.66 -0.48 -12.59
N ALA A 122 -8.32 -0.28 -11.45
CA ALA A 122 -9.68 0.24 -11.39
C ALA A 122 -9.73 1.76 -11.33
N THR A 123 -8.86 2.36 -10.52
CA THR A 123 -8.76 3.81 -10.32
C THR A 123 -7.31 4.23 -10.16
N CYS A 124 -7.01 5.45 -10.62
CA CYS A 124 -5.69 6.06 -10.47
C CYS A 124 -5.86 7.58 -10.50
N TRP A 125 -5.33 8.27 -9.48
CA TRP A 125 -5.50 9.72 -9.30
C TRP A 125 -4.28 10.35 -8.65
N ILE A 126 -4.06 11.63 -8.91
CA ILE A 126 -3.04 12.45 -8.25
C ILE A 126 -3.65 13.18 -7.07
N ILE A 127 -2.87 13.28 -5.98
CA ILE A 127 -3.17 14.07 -4.79
C ILE A 127 -2.09 15.13 -4.62
N VAL A 128 -2.50 16.38 -4.43
CA VAL A 128 -1.61 17.49 -4.08
C VAL A 128 -1.98 17.96 -2.68
N ASN A 129 -1.13 17.65 -1.73
CA ASN A 129 -1.29 18.01 -0.33
C ASN A 129 -0.38 19.18 0.01
N GLY A 130 -0.95 20.39 0.04
CA GLY A 130 -0.29 21.57 0.57
C GLY A 130 -0.09 21.53 2.08
N LYS A 131 0.39 22.62 2.66
CA LYS A 131 0.60 22.75 4.11
C LYS A 131 -0.67 22.44 4.89
N PHE A 132 -0.55 21.62 5.93
CA PHE A 132 -1.61 21.12 6.82
C PHE A 132 -2.59 20.13 6.16
N ALA A 133 -2.49 19.86 4.87
CA ALA A 133 -3.31 18.82 4.24
C ALA A 133 -2.95 17.43 4.79
N SER A 134 -3.96 16.61 5.03
CA SER A 134 -3.83 15.28 5.63
C SER A 134 -4.85 14.29 5.07
N GLY A 135 -4.67 13.00 5.37
CA GLY A 135 -5.61 11.95 5.04
C GLY A 135 -6.14 11.24 6.29
N ALA A 136 -7.46 11.22 6.48
CA ALA A 136 -8.08 10.48 7.57
C ALA A 136 -7.83 8.98 7.45
N LEU A 137 -7.93 8.26 8.56
CA LEU A 137 -7.88 6.80 8.56
C LEU A 137 -9.04 6.23 7.75
N HIS A 138 -8.74 5.39 6.75
CA HIS A 138 -9.71 4.76 5.85
C HIS A 138 -9.15 3.49 5.21
N CYS A 139 -10.01 2.76 4.52
CA CYS A 139 -9.64 1.65 3.63
C CYS A 139 -10.40 1.80 2.30
N HIS A 140 -10.08 0.97 1.30
CA HIS A 140 -10.71 1.01 -0.01
C HIS A 140 -11.59 -0.21 -0.24
N PRO A 141 -12.90 -0.15 0.09
CA PRO A 141 -13.82 -1.24 -0.21
C PRO A 141 -13.93 -1.46 -1.73
N ASN A 142 -14.18 -2.71 -2.14
CA ASN A 142 -14.27 -3.14 -3.54
C ASN A 142 -12.96 -3.11 -4.34
N ALA A 143 -11.82 -2.88 -3.69
CA ALA A 143 -10.50 -3.10 -4.26
C ALA A 143 -9.81 -4.28 -3.57
N PHE A 144 -8.82 -4.87 -4.24
CA PHE A 144 -8.00 -5.96 -3.71
C PHE A 144 -6.65 -5.46 -3.23
N LEU A 145 -5.98 -4.64 -4.05
CA LEU A 145 -4.73 -3.95 -3.72
C LEU A 145 -4.91 -2.46 -3.91
N SER A 146 -4.29 -1.70 -3.03
CA SER A 146 -4.14 -0.24 -3.12
C SER A 146 -2.67 0.12 -3.10
N GLY A 147 -2.34 1.30 -3.58
CA GLY A 147 -0.97 1.77 -3.49
C GLY A 147 -0.85 3.27 -3.70
N VAL A 148 0.34 3.73 -3.40
CA VAL A 148 0.75 5.13 -3.56
C VAL A 148 2.16 5.19 -4.13
N TYR A 149 2.37 6.10 -5.08
CA TYR A 149 3.68 6.48 -5.60
C TYR A 149 3.92 7.95 -5.29
N TYR A 150 5.11 8.28 -4.78
CA TYR A 150 5.47 9.64 -4.40
C TYR A 150 6.23 10.34 -5.53
N ILE A 151 5.59 11.33 -6.12
CA ILE A 151 6.15 12.15 -7.21
C ILE A 151 7.06 13.22 -6.60
N SER A 152 6.57 13.91 -5.57
CA SER A 152 7.32 14.92 -4.82
C SER A 152 7.03 14.78 -3.32
N ALA A 153 8.07 14.75 -2.54
CA ALA A 153 8.02 14.69 -1.08
C ALA A 153 9.24 15.40 -0.50
N THR A 154 9.02 16.22 0.50
CA THR A 154 10.06 16.91 1.25
C THR A 154 10.09 16.40 2.68
N GLU A 155 11.08 16.83 3.43
CA GLU A 155 11.12 16.57 4.86
C GLU A 155 9.88 17.17 5.54
N ASN A 156 9.32 16.48 6.53
CA ASN A 156 8.10 16.87 7.28
C ASN A 156 6.82 17.01 6.44
N CYS A 157 6.76 16.40 5.26
CA CYS A 157 5.56 16.43 4.42
C CYS A 157 4.43 15.49 4.89
N GLY A 158 4.59 14.83 6.04
CA GLY A 158 3.65 13.88 6.65
C GLY A 158 3.82 12.45 6.13
N ASP A 159 3.90 11.50 7.04
CA ASP A 159 4.07 10.08 6.76
C ASP A 159 2.73 9.43 6.40
N ILE A 160 2.77 8.37 5.59
CA ILE A 160 1.65 7.44 5.50
C ILE A 160 1.76 6.46 6.66
N PHE A 161 0.66 6.18 7.32
CA PHE A 161 0.63 5.21 8.40
C PHE A 161 -0.43 4.13 8.17
N PHE A 162 -0.13 2.93 8.67
CA PHE A 162 -1.01 1.76 8.65
C PHE A 162 -1.35 1.37 10.07
N GLN A 163 -2.63 1.11 10.34
CA GLN A 163 -3.10 0.67 11.64
C GLN A 163 -3.15 -0.87 11.69
N ASP A 164 -2.81 -1.44 12.85
CA ASP A 164 -2.96 -2.89 13.08
C ASP A 164 -4.41 -3.31 12.83
N PRO A 165 -4.67 -4.22 11.86
CA PRO A 165 -6.03 -4.64 11.52
C PRO A 165 -6.67 -5.55 12.56
N ARG A 166 -5.91 -6.05 13.53
CA ARG A 166 -6.40 -6.93 14.58
C ARG A 166 -7.03 -6.12 15.70
N HIS A 167 -8.30 -5.78 15.56
CA HIS A 167 -9.02 -4.92 16.52
C HIS A 167 -8.91 -5.39 17.97
N ALA A 168 -8.90 -6.69 18.22
CA ALA A 168 -8.73 -7.24 19.56
C ALA A 168 -7.34 -6.93 20.18
N ALA A 169 -6.30 -6.83 19.37
CA ALA A 169 -4.96 -6.47 19.84
C ALA A 169 -4.88 -5.03 20.36
N LEU A 170 -5.80 -4.16 19.94
CA LEU A 170 -5.89 -2.77 20.41
C LEU A 170 -6.46 -2.67 21.83
N MET A 171 -7.17 -3.70 22.33
CA MET A 171 -7.86 -3.69 23.62
C MET A 171 -6.93 -4.01 24.79
N GLY A 172 -5.81 -4.69 24.56
CA GLY A 172 -4.83 -5.07 25.57
C GLY A 172 -3.45 -4.47 25.29
N ALA A 173 -3.06 -3.41 25.99
CA ALA A 173 -1.70 -2.89 25.93
C ALA A 173 -0.84 -3.53 26.99
N CYS A 174 0.21 -4.24 26.60
CA CYS A 174 1.28 -4.64 27.49
C CYS A 174 2.38 -3.56 27.46
N PRO A 175 2.83 -3.04 28.62
CA PRO A 175 4.04 -2.22 28.67
C PRO A 175 5.23 -3.02 28.13
N VAL A 176 5.93 -2.45 27.16
CA VAL A 176 7.11 -3.07 26.54
C VAL A 176 8.30 -2.14 26.67
N THR A 177 9.49 -2.70 26.79
CA THR A 177 10.72 -1.92 26.81
C THR A 177 11.12 -1.46 25.41
N GLU A 178 10.71 -2.24 24.39
CA GLU A 178 10.95 -1.98 22.98
C GLU A 178 9.80 -2.54 22.15
N HIS A 179 9.41 -1.84 21.09
CA HIS A 179 8.37 -2.30 20.19
C HIS A 179 8.90 -3.36 19.22
N ALA A 180 8.15 -4.45 19.10
CA ALA A 180 8.34 -5.49 18.10
C ALA A 180 7.19 -5.45 17.08
N PRO A 181 7.32 -6.08 15.90
CA PRO A 181 6.25 -6.08 14.87
C PRO A 181 4.88 -6.54 15.36
N TRP A 182 4.82 -7.35 16.42
CA TRP A 182 3.57 -7.85 17.05
C TRP A 182 3.07 -7.00 18.21
N THR A 183 3.80 -5.95 18.63
CA THR A 183 3.41 -5.05 19.74
C THR A 183 3.12 -3.63 19.26
N VAL A 184 3.46 -3.28 18.01
CA VAL A 184 3.13 -1.98 17.43
C VAL A 184 1.66 -1.94 17.05
N ARG A 185 1.04 -0.77 17.19
CA ARG A 185 -0.36 -0.52 16.78
C ARG A 185 -0.46 0.21 15.47
N GLN A 186 0.60 0.89 15.09
CA GLN A 186 0.71 1.68 13.87
C GLN A 186 2.14 1.59 13.34
N ILE A 187 2.26 1.49 12.03
CA ILE A 187 3.55 1.54 11.32
C ILE A 187 3.47 2.70 10.35
N SER A 188 4.46 3.60 10.39
CA SER A 188 4.56 4.74 9.49
C SER A 188 5.70 4.58 8.50
N TYR A 189 5.51 5.10 7.29
CA TYR A 189 6.51 5.14 6.24
C TYR A 189 6.68 6.57 5.76
N ARG A 190 7.94 7.05 5.82
CA ARG A 190 8.29 8.38 5.31
C ARG A 190 8.26 8.39 3.79
N PRO A 191 7.52 9.32 3.18
CA PRO A 191 7.53 9.52 1.74
C PRO A 191 8.93 9.89 1.23
N ALA A 192 9.29 9.35 0.07
CA ALA A 192 10.46 9.75 -0.68
C ALA A 192 10.11 9.78 -2.17
N PRO A 193 10.59 10.76 -2.97
CA PRO A 193 10.38 10.78 -4.41
C PRO A 193 10.83 9.46 -5.06
N GLY A 194 10.04 8.92 -5.99
CA GLY A 194 10.30 7.60 -6.60
C GLY A 194 9.88 6.40 -5.74
N GLY A 195 9.50 6.63 -4.48
CA GLY A 195 9.01 5.56 -3.60
C GLY A 195 7.59 5.13 -3.94
N MET A 196 7.34 3.82 -3.92
CA MET A 196 6.01 3.23 -4.13
C MET A 196 5.69 2.25 -3.00
N LEU A 197 4.48 2.32 -2.47
CA LEU A 197 3.94 1.31 -1.56
C LEU A 197 2.74 0.63 -2.21
N ILE A 198 2.66 -0.69 -2.05
CA ILE A 198 1.50 -1.51 -2.46
C ILE A 198 1.07 -2.34 -1.27
N PHE A 199 -0.22 -2.35 -0.97
CA PHE A 199 -0.77 -2.98 0.23
C PHE A 199 -2.20 -3.49 -0.01
N PRO A 200 -2.69 -4.41 0.84
CA PRO A 200 -4.08 -4.87 0.78
C PRO A 200 -5.05 -3.69 0.95
N SER A 201 -6.05 -3.59 0.10
CA SER A 201 -7.00 -2.47 0.12
C SER A 201 -7.84 -2.39 1.40
N TRP A 202 -7.98 -3.51 2.10
CA TRP A 202 -8.69 -3.57 3.39
C TRP A 202 -7.86 -3.01 4.56
N LEU A 203 -6.52 -2.86 4.40
CA LEU A 203 -5.64 -2.35 5.45
C LEU A 203 -5.91 -0.87 5.69
N SER A 204 -6.37 -0.56 6.90
CA SER A 204 -6.66 0.82 7.31
C SER A 204 -5.38 1.65 7.35
N HIS A 205 -5.42 2.78 6.66
CA HIS A 205 -4.29 3.68 6.54
C HIS A 205 -4.75 5.14 6.52
N GLY A 206 -3.84 6.01 6.88
CA GLY A 206 -4.05 7.45 6.85
C GLY A 206 -2.75 8.17 6.49
N VAL A 207 -2.82 9.47 6.40
CA VAL A 207 -1.68 10.31 6.04
C VAL A 207 -1.59 11.48 6.99
N GLU A 208 -0.43 11.64 7.64
CA GLU A 208 -0.18 12.72 8.57
C GLU A 208 -0.21 14.09 7.88
N PRO A 209 -0.47 15.18 8.63
CA PRO A 209 -0.44 16.52 8.08
C PRO A 209 0.92 16.87 7.44
N ASN A 210 0.88 17.51 6.27
CA ASN A 210 2.07 18.11 5.69
C ASN A 210 2.44 19.37 6.49
N LEU A 211 3.55 19.32 7.22
CA LEU A 211 4.06 20.44 8.01
C LEU A 211 5.14 21.24 7.27
N SER A 212 5.49 20.83 6.04
CA SER A 212 6.44 21.55 5.20
C SER A 212 5.75 22.68 4.41
N ASP A 213 6.54 23.60 3.89
CA ASP A 213 6.03 24.68 3.02
C ASP A 213 5.86 24.23 1.55
N ALA A 214 6.42 23.09 1.17
CA ALA A 214 6.29 22.53 -0.16
C ALA A 214 5.13 21.51 -0.22
N PRO A 215 4.40 21.41 -1.33
CA PRO A 215 3.36 20.40 -1.47
C PRO A 215 3.96 18.99 -1.59
N ARG A 216 3.35 18.01 -0.92
CA ARG A 216 3.57 16.60 -1.24
C ARG A 216 2.64 16.23 -2.39
N VAL A 217 3.22 15.68 -3.47
CA VAL A 217 2.48 15.22 -4.64
C VAL A 217 2.62 13.71 -4.74
N SER A 218 1.51 13.03 -4.76
CA SER A 218 1.46 11.57 -4.85
C SER A 218 0.43 11.10 -5.86
N LEU A 219 0.66 9.92 -6.41
CA LEU A 219 -0.24 9.23 -7.30
C LEU A 219 -0.73 7.98 -6.59
N SER A 220 -2.04 7.88 -6.38
CA SER A 220 -2.69 6.75 -5.72
C SER A 220 -3.44 5.90 -6.73
N PHE A 221 -3.53 4.61 -6.46
CA PHE A 221 -4.17 3.66 -7.36
C PHE A 221 -4.80 2.50 -6.61
N ASN A 222 -5.84 1.90 -7.23
CA ASN A 222 -6.50 0.71 -6.74
C ASN A 222 -6.62 -0.34 -7.84
N PHE A 223 -6.35 -1.59 -7.47
CA PHE A 223 -6.56 -2.77 -8.30
C PHE A 223 -7.71 -3.61 -7.76
N ARG A 224 -8.50 -4.16 -8.67
CA ARG A 224 -9.55 -5.13 -8.36
C ARG A 224 -9.24 -6.49 -8.99
N LEU A 225 -9.83 -7.54 -8.45
CA LEU A 225 -9.84 -8.84 -9.09
C LEU A 225 -10.84 -8.83 -10.25
N LYS A 226 -10.40 -9.28 -11.41
CA LYS A 226 -11.23 -9.48 -12.59
C LYS A 226 -11.30 -10.96 -12.89
N TRP A 227 -12.43 -11.57 -12.62
CA TRP A 227 -12.67 -12.97 -12.93
C TRP A 227 -12.66 -13.19 -14.43
N LYS A 228 -11.97 -14.23 -14.87
CA LYS A 228 -11.97 -14.67 -16.26
C LYS A 228 -13.20 -15.54 -16.50
N SER A 229 -13.89 -15.31 -17.62
CA SER A 229 -14.98 -16.21 -18.02
C SER A 229 -14.41 -17.61 -18.20
N THR A 230 -15.00 -18.60 -17.52
CA THR A 230 -14.76 -20.00 -17.87
C THR A 230 -15.37 -20.24 -19.25
N ALA A 231 -14.53 -20.54 -20.23
CA ALA A 231 -15.00 -20.98 -21.54
C ALA A 231 -15.66 -22.36 -21.45
#